data_5defb59431254bb49ce74515cca84da4
#
_entry.id   5defb59431254bb49ce74515cca84da4
#
_cell.length_a   1.000
_cell.length_b   1.000
_cell.length_c   1.000
_cell.angle_alpha   90.00
_cell.angle_beta   90.00
_cell.angle_gamma   90.00
#
_symmetry.space_group_name_H-M   'P 1'
#
loop_
_entity.id
_entity.type
_entity.pdbx_description
1 polymer ?
#
loop_
_entity_poly.entity_id
_entity_poly.type
_entity_poly.pdbx_seq_one_letter_code
_entity_poly.pdbx_strand_id
1 'polypeptide(L)'
;MANVLQFAGGPPEPGLDFRRMTGMADERWSLPLNDPGELLGHRRSDFDITNTVRVSSTQAVLRAVGRLLAGEWPDADQAPLARAFEDFDAMFAGRMPGYSGVDTVYHDRQHTLDVTLTMARLVVGYERAADPMWKLGGERAVAGVVMALFHDVGYLRRASDSAQRNGAEFTRNHVSRGVEFLKAYLPRIGLGAWAPVAAELLHFTGYERALPEIIVDDARDLKLGHLLGTADMIAQMADRCYLEKCRDRLYPEFVLGGSAFGTGADGSREVRYASGLDLLRQTPEFVAKTRAERLDGAFGRIYRCLEALFDGRNPYIEAIDRNMQFLERVLRSESWRMLRRTPPLSTASPDAMDTTRTLMISSITRTWATD
;
A
#
# COMPACT_ATOMS: atom_id res chain seq x y z
N MET A 1 -15.30 7.69 -32.13
CA MET A 1 -14.01 8.04 -32.76
C MET A 1 -13.00 8.16 -31.62
N ALA A 2 -12.14 7.17 -31.47
CA ALA A 2 -11.20 7.06 -30.37
C ALA A 2 -9.98 7.98 -30.63
N ASN A 3 -9.75 8.95 -29.77
CA ASN A 3 -8.52 9.73 -29.74
C ASN A 3 -7.43 8.92 -29.03
N VAL A 4 -6.54 8.34 -29.81
CA VAL A 4 -5.28 7.77 -29.36
C VAL A 4 -4.33 8.93 -29.11
N LEU A 5 -4.11 9.30 -27.85
CA LEU A 5 -3.00 10.18 -27.47
C LEU A 5 -1.69 9.39 -27.60
N GLN A 6 -0.92 9.67 -28.64
CA GLN A 6 0.46 9.25 -28.79
C GLN A 6 1.29 9.97 -27.73
N PHE A 7 1.79 9.23 -26.75
CA PHE A 7 2.86 9.69 -25.88
C PHE A 7 4.16 9.67 -26.68
N ALA A 8 4.69 10.84 -26.98
CA ALA A 8 6.04 11.00 -27.50
C ALA A 8 7.03 10.47 -26.45
N GLY A 9 7.77 9.41 -26.79
CA GLY A 9 8.82 8.88 -25.95
C GLY A 9 9.92 9.92 -25.77
N GLY A 10 10.04 10.44 -24.54
CA GLY A 10 11.23 11.15 -24.11
C GLY A 10 12.44 10.20 -24.08
N PRO A 11 13.68 10.72 -24.11
CA PRO A 11 14.88 9.90 -24.03
C PRO A 11 14.86 9.07 -22.72
N PRO A 12 15.45 7.84 -22.73
CA PRO A 12 15.48 6.99 -21.54
C PRO A 12 16.19 7.75 -20.41
N GLU A 13 15.50 7.86 -19.27
CA GLU A 13 16.07 8.52 -18.08
C GLU A 13 17.35 7.79 -17.63
N PRO A 14 18.46 8.48 -17.39
CA PRO A 14 19.64 7.91 -16.76
C PRO A 14 19.32 7.69 -15.27
N GLY A 15 19.48 6.48 -14.74
CA GLY A 15 19.30 6.43 -13.31
C GLY A 15 19.43 5.15 -12.55
N LEU A 16 19.30 3.99 -13.13
CA LEU A 16 19.51 2.72 -12.39
C LEU A 16 20.27 1.72 -13.25
N ASP A 17 21.55 1.52 -12.95
CA ASP A 17 22.34 0.46 -13.58
C ASP A 17 22.18 -0.86 -12.83
N PHE A 18 21.17 -1.62 -13.21
CA PHE A 18 20.88 -2.94 -12.64
C PHE A 18 21.93 -4.01 -12.98
N ARG A 19 22.89 -3.74 -13.86
CA ARG A 19 23.96 -4.70 -14.20
C ARG A 19 25.09 -4.71 -13.15
N ARG A 20 25.23 -3.66 -12.37
CA ARG A 20 26.22 -3.59 -11.27
C ARG A 20 25.79 -4.33 -10.00
N MET A 21 24.53 -4.76 -9.91
CA MET A 21 23.95 -5.33 -8.70
C MET A 21 24.39 -6.77 -8.38
N THR A 22 25.04 -7.47 -9.32
CA THR A 22 25.41 -8.89 -9.15
C THR A 22 26.77 -9.13 -8.48
N GLY A 23 27.50 -8.08 -8.07
CA GLY A 23 28.89 -8.20 -7.62
C GLY A 23 29.22 -7.78 -6.19
N MET A 24 28.29 -7.25 -5.41
CA MET A 24 28.56 -6.76 -4.05
C MET A 24 27.53 -7.28 -3.04
N ALA A 25 27.55 -8.59 -2.78
CA ALA A 25 26.89 -9.14 -1.60
C ALA A 25 27.77 -8.85 -0.37
N ASP A 26 27.43 -7.85 0.43
CA ASP A 26 27.99 -7.70 1.77
C ASP A 26 27.31 -8.73 2.68
N GLU A 27 28.07 -9.76 3.09
CA GLU A 27 27.58 -10.92 3.88
C GLU A 27 26.91 -10.54 5.22
N ARG A 28 26.98 -9.27 5.63
CA ARG A 28 26.45 -8.79 6.91
C ARG A 28 24.93 -8.58 6.95
N TRP A 29 24.23 -8.59 5.79
CA TRP A 29 22.83 -8.19 5.72
C TRP A 29 21.93 -9.05 4.85
N SER A 30 22.42 -10.21 4.41
CA SER A 30 21.52 -11.21 3.83
C SER A 30 20.51 -11.61 4.92
N LEU A 31 19.26 -11.20 4.76
CA LEU A 31 18.18 -11.78 5.55
C LEU A 31 18.23 -13.28 5.26
N PRO A 32 18.28 -14.15 6.28
CA PRO A 32 18.25 -15.58 6.04
C PRO A 32 16.93 -15.89 5.33
N LEU A 33 17.01 -16.03 4.00
CA LEU A 33 15.94 -16.63 3.23
C LEU A 33 15.99 -18.09 3.59
N ASN A 34 15.03 -18.52 4.42
CA ASN A 34 14.79 -19.95 4.58
C ASN A 34 14.62 -20.57 3.19
N ASP A 35 15.02 -21.83 3.04
CA ASP A 35 14.91 -22.59 1.78
C ASP A 35 13.61 -22.25 1.05
N PRO A 36 13.66 -21.93 -0.27
CA PRO A 36 12.47 -21.65 -1.07
C PRO A 36 11.35 -22.68 -0.92
N GLY A 37 11.68 -23.93 -0.61
CA GLY A 37 10.74 -25.00 -0.29
C GLY A 37 10.02 -24.82 1.06
N GLU A 38 10.69 -24.30 2.09
CA GLU A 38 10.08 -23.99 3.39
C GLU A 38 9.18 -22.75 3.35
N LEU A 39 9.54 -21.75 2.55
CA LEU A 39 8.73 -20.53 2.37
C LEU A 39 7.33 -20.81 1.80
N LEU A 40 7.18 -21.84 0.98
CA LEU A 40 5.91 -22.18 0.32
C LEU A 40 4.93 -22.95 1.22
N GLY A 41 5.43 -23.72 2.21
CA GLY A 41 4.60 -24.62 3.05
C GLY A 41 3.98 -23.94 4.27
N HIS A 42 4.66 -22.98 4.89
CA HIS A 42 4.37 -22.49 6.25
C HIS A 42 4.22 -20.97 6.38
N ARG A 43 4.04 -20.23 5.28
CA ARG A 43 3.87 -18.78 5.34
C ARG A 43 2.62 -18.40 6.15
N ARG A 44 2.81 -17.64 7.23
CA ARG A 44 1.75 -17.21 8.13
C ARG A 44 1.02 -15.97 7.59
N SER A 45 -0.30 -15.89 7.83
CA SER A 45 -1.14 -14.81 7.30
C SER A 45 -0.95 -13.46 8.00
N ASP A 46 -0.27 -13.44 9.15
CA ASP A 46 0.05 -12.25 9.94
C ASP A 46 1.53 -11.85 9.83
N PHE A 47 2.27 -12.45 8.89
CA PHE A 47 3.67 -12.17 8.64
C PHE A 47 3.90 -11.60 7.23
N ASP A 48 4.97 -10.81 7.11
CA ASP A 48 5.43 -10.22 5.87
C ASP A 48 5.77 -11.25 4.78
N ILE A 49 6.13 -10.77 3.61
CA ILE A 49 6.46 -11.60 2.44
C ILE A 49 7.62 -12.59 2.72
N THR A 50 8.54 -12.25 3.60
CA THR A 50 9.68 -13.10 3.98
C THR A 50 9.37 -14.05 5.15
N ASN A 51 8.18 -13.99 5.72
CA ASN A 51 7.74 -14.72 6.91
C ASN A 51 8.61 -14.47 8.17
N THR A 52 9.31 -13.32 8.22
CA THR A 52 10.23 -12.99 9.33
C THR A 52 9.69 -11.91 10.25
N VAL A 53 8.88 -10.98 9.75
CA VAL A 53 8.32 -9.86 10.52
C VAL A 53 6.82 -10.03 10.67
N ARG A 54 6.34 -9.98 11.91
CA ARG A 54 4.89 -10.00 12.19
C ARG A 54 4.27 -8.64 11.90
N VAL A 55 3.62 -8.50 10.74
CA VAL A 55 2.99 -7.24 10.29
C VAL A 55 1.65 -6.93 10.98
N SER A 56 1.14 -7.83 11.81
CA SER A 56 0.04 -7.53 12.73
C SER A 56 0.50 -6.87 14.05
N SER A 57 1.80 -6.63 14.22
CA SER A 57 2.42 -6.05 15.42
C SER A 57 3.18 -4.78 15.08
N THR A 58 2.65 -3.63 15.55
CA THR A 58 3.29 -2.31 15.42
C THR A 58 4.73 -2.33 15.91
N GLN A 59 4.98 -2.96 17.09
CA GLN A 59 6.31 -3.05 17.67
C GLN A 59 7.28 -3.92 16.85
N ALA A 60 6.79 -5.00 16.24
CA ALA A 60 7.64 -5.85 15.41
C ALA A 60 8.07 -5.12 14.13
N VAL A 61 7.15 -4.38 13.51
CA VAL A 61 7.43 -3.58 12.32
C VAL A 61 8.35 -2.40 12.66
N LEU A 62 8.09 -1.66 13.75
CA LEU A 62 8.98 -0.58 14.20
C LEU A 62 10.43 -1.09 14.37
N ARG A 63 10.62 -2.23 15.06
CA ARG A 63 11.96 -2.81 15.24
C ARG A 63 12.62 -3.22 13.93
N ALA A 64 11.84 -3.78 12.99
CA ALA A 64 12.36 -4.19 11.69
C ALA A 64 12.75 -2.97 10.84
N VAL A 65 11.89 -1.97 10.75
CA VAL A 65 12.15 -0.71 10.05
C VAL A 65 13.33 0.02 10.66
N GLY A 66 13.37 0.15 11.99
CA GLY A 66 14.48 0.83 12.70
C GLY A 66 15.82 0.16 12.41
N ARG A 67 15.88 -1.19 12.40
CA ARG A 67 17.13 -1.90 12.04
C ARG A 67 17.53 -1.68 10.58
N LEU A 68 16.59 -1.69 9.64
CA LEU A 68 16.86 -1.43 8.23
C LEU A 68 17.46 -0.04 8.03
N LEU A 69 16.84 0.99 8.62
CA LEU A 69 17.29 2.37 8.50
C LEU A 69 18.62 2.59 9.21
N ALA A 70 18.80 2.08 10.44
CA ALA A 70 20.06 2.21 11.18
C ALA A 70 21.23 1.49 10.49
N GLY A 71 20.94 0.39 9.79
CA GLY A 71 21.95 -0.34 9.02
C GLY A 71 22.45 0.41 7.80
N GLU A 72 21.61 1.21 7.17
CA GLU A 72 21.99 2.00 5.99
C GLU A 72 22.41 3.42 6.34
N TRP A 73 21.77 4.04 7.32
CA TRP A 73 22.03 5.41 7.78
C TRP A 73 22.16 5.45 9.31
N PRO A 74 23.31 5.03 9.87
CA PRO A 74 23.48 4.93 11.33
C PRO A 74 23.35 6.29 12.06
N ASP A 75 23.65 7.40 11.37
CA ASP A 75 23.57 8.75 11.93
C ASP A 75 22.20 9.43 11.71
N ALA A 76 21.24 8.76 11.04
CA ALA A 76 19.93 9.34 10.81
C ALA A 76 19.12 9.40 12.12
N ASP A 77 18.49 10.56 12.38
CA ASP A 77 17.59 10.71 13.51
C ASP A 77 16.33 9.87 13.31
N GLN A 78 16.14 8.86 14.17
CA GLN A 78 14.98 7.99 14.18
C GLN A 78 13.93 8.37 15.23
N ALA A 79 14.11 9.42 15.99
CA ALA A 79 13.14 9.87 17.00
C ALA A 79 11.77 10.21 16.38
N PRO A 80 11.69 10.88 15.21
CA PRO A 80 10.42 11.11 14.51
C PRO A 80 9.70 9.80 14.16
N LEU A 81 10.43 8.77 13.73
CA LEU A 81 9.89 7.47 13.39
C LEU A 81 9.27 6.76 14.62
N ALA A 82 10.01 6.70 15.74
CA ALA A 82 9.52 6.09 16.97
C ALA A 82 8.22 6.77 17.44
N ARG A 83 8.19 8.10 17.43
CA ARG A 83 7.01 8.89 17.78
C ARG A 83 5.86 8.63 16.84
N ALA A 84 6.11 8.56 15.52
CA ALA A 84 5.08 8.28 14.53
C ALA A 84 4.42 6.92 14.76
N PHE A 85 5.20 5.87 15.10
CA PHE A 85 4.65 4.54 15.39
C PHE A 85 3.83 4.51 16.68
N GLU A 86 4.20 5.25 17.73
CA GLU A 86 3.40 5.39 18.95
C GLU A 86 2.06 6.06 18.67
N ASP A 87 2.08 7.18 17.95
CA ASP A 87 0.87 7.92 17.59
C ASP A 87 -0.03 7.10 16.63
N PHE A 88 0.55 6.40 15.66
CA PHE A 88 -0.16 5.47 14.79
C PHE A 88 -0.89 4.39 15.59
N ASP A 89 -0.20 3.73 16.52
CA ASP A 89 -0.81 2.68 17.34
C ASP A 89 -1.96 3.21 18.19
N ALA A 90 -1.80 4.41 18.76
CA ALA A 90 -2.86 5.05 19.53
C ALA A 90 -4.07 5.46 18.66
N MET A 91 -3.82 6.03 17.48
CA MET A 91 -4.86 6.47 16.55
C MET A 91 -5.67 5.29 16.00
N PHE A 92 -4.98 4.30 15.44
CA PHE A 92 -5.62 3.15 14.80
C PHE A 92 -6.36 2.25 15.80
N ALA A 93 -5.93 2.25 17.07
CA ALA A 93 -6.63 1.56 18.15
C ALA A 93 -7.78 2.38 18.77
N GLY A 94 -8.04 3.60 18.31
CA GLY A 94 -9.08 4.47 18.87
C GLY A 94 -8.75 5.04 20.25
N ARG A 95 -7.46 5.04 20.65
CA ARG A 95 -7.02 5.58 21.95
C ARG A 95 -6.57 7.05 21.86
N MET A 96 -6.49 7.61 20.65
CA MET A 96 -6.16 9.02 20.46
C MET A 96 -7.45 9.86 20.44
N PRO A 97 -7.56 10.90 21.30
CA PRO A 97 -8.73 11.78 21.29
C PRO A 97 -8.97 12.41 19.91
N GLY A 98 -10.23 12.45 19.50
CA GLY A 98 -10.63 13.02 18.20
C GLY A 98 -10.67 12.00 17.05
N TYR A 99 -10.26 10.73 17.25
CA TYR A 99 -10.32 9.67 16.26
C TYR A 99 -11.06 8.44 16.78
N SER A 100 -11.85 7.81 15.92
CA SER A 100 -12.66 6.62 16.28
C SER A 100 -11.89 5.30 16.19
N GLY A 101 -10.60 5.34 15.76
CA GLY A 101 -9.85 4.13 15.42
C GLY A 101 -10.22 3.58 14.06
N VAL A 102 -9.45 2.58 13.58
CA VAL A 102 -9.67 1.98 12.27
C VAL A 102 -10.86 1.02 12.30
N ASP A 103 -11.84 1.27 11.44
CA ASP A 103 -13.03 0.44 11.25
C ASP A 103 -13.17 -0.10 9.80
N THR A 104 -12.27 0.28 8.91
CA THR A 104 -12.07 -0.34 7.61
C THR A 104 -11.49 -1.74 7.78
N VAL A 105 -11.98 -2.70 7.00
CA VAL A 105 -11.63 -4.12 7.17
C VAL A 105 -10.58 -4.61 6.17
N TYR A 106 -10.41 -3.89 5.04
CA TYR A 106 -9.32 -4.09 4.09
C TYR A 106 -8.14 -3.17 4.38
N HIS A 107 -8.41 -1.84 4.47
CA HIS A 107 -7.42 -0.81 4.84
C HIS A 107 -7.26 -0.78 6.37
N ASP A 108 -6.85 -1.92 6.94
CA ASP A 108 -6.68 -2.12 8.38
C ASP A 108 -5.22 -1.86 8.81
N ARG A 109 -4.94 -1.98 10.12
CA ARG A 109 -3.59 -1.80 10.67
C ARG A 109 -2.55 -2.71 10.03
N GLN A 110 -2.92 -3.96 9.71
CA GLN A 110 -1.97 -4.92 9.13
C GLN A 110 -1.56 -4.50 7.72
N HIS A 111 -2.50 -4.03 6.90
CA HIS A 111 -2.20 -3.48 5.58
C HIS A 111 -1.19 -2.34 5.69
N THR A 112 -1.51 -1.33 6.51
CA THR A 112 -0.64 -0.15 6.68
C THR A 112 0.76 -0.50 7.18
N LEU A 113 0.87 -1.45 8.13
CA LEU A 113 2.16 -1.90 8.66
C LEU A 113 2.98 -2.69 7.63
N ASP A 114 2.33 -3.49 6.76
CA ASP A 114 3.00 -4.20 5.68
C ASP A 114 3.51 -3.23 4.60
N VAL A 115 2.71 -2.23 4.22
CA VAL A 115 3.13 -1.13 3.34
C VAL A 115 4.33 -0.38 3.92
N THR A 116 4.30 -0.06 5.22
CA THR A 116 5.40 0.65 5.90
C THR A 116 6.71 -0.15 5.89
N LEU A 117 6.65 -1.45 6.17
CA LEU A 117 7.82 -2.33 6.08
C LEU A 117 8.34 -2.45 4.65
N THR A 118 7.43 -2.54 3.68
CA THR A 118 7.77 -2.58 2.25
C THR A 118 8.45 -1.30 1.82
N MET A 119 7.96 -0.14 2.26
CA MET A 119 8.58 1.17 2.00
C MET A 119 10.00 1.24 2.58
N ALA A 120 10.20 0.79 3.83
CA ALA A 120 11.54 0.77 4.44
C ALA A 120 12.53 -0.09 3.63
N ARG A 121 12.09 -1.23 3.12
CA ARG A 121 12.90 -2.08 2.23
C ARG A 121 13.19 -1.40 0.89
N LEU A 122 12.19 -0.75 0.31
CA LEU A 122 12.33 -0.05 -0.96
C LEU A 122 13.33 1.10 -0.87
N VAL A 123 13.25 1.95 0.18
CA VAL A 123 14.18 3.07 0.32
C VAL A 123 15.61 2.60 0.55
N VAL A 124 15.82 1.54 1.35
CA VAL A 124 17.16 0.96 1.56
C VAL A 124 17.68 0.28 0.29
N GLY A 125 16.82 -0.50 -0.40
CA GLY A 125 17.19 -1.13 -1.67
C GLY A 125 17.54 -0.11 -2.74
N TYR A 126 16.78 0.98 -2.81
CA TYR A 126 17.05 2.09 -3.73
C TYR A 126 18.37 2.79 -3.41
N GLU A 127 18.62 3.12 -2.14
CA GLU A 127 19.88 3.75 -1.72
C GLU A 127 21.11 2.94 -2.14
N ARG A 128 21.02 1.60 -2.02
CA ARG A 128 22.10 0.69 -2.42
C ARG A 128 22.29 0.58 -3.93
N ALA A 129 21.18 0.65 -4.68
CA ALA A 129 21.18 0.49 -6.13
C ALA A 129 21.44 1.79 -6.89
N ALA A 130 21.11 2.95 -6.30
CA ALA A 130 21.19 4.25 -6.97
C ALA A 130 22.62 4.77 -7.09
N ASP A 131 22.89 5.47 -8.22
CA ASP A 131 24.09 6.24 -8.37
C ASP A 131 24.18 7.32 -7.25
N PRO A 132 25.41 7.73 -6.83
CA PRO A 132 25.61 8.64 -5.72
C PRO A 132 24.80 9.94 -5.79
N MET A 133 24.62 10.50 -6.99
CA MET A 133 23.87 11.73 -7.21
C MET A 133 22.35 11.58 -6.99
N TRP A 134 21.82 10.37 -7.05
CA TRP A 134 20.40 10.05 -6.92
C TRP A 134 20.02 9.47 -5.56
N LYS A 135 21.00 9.30 -4.68
CA LYS A 135 20.76 8.78 -3.34
C LYS A 135 19.80 9.66 -2.55
N LEU A 136 18.91 9.00 -1.78
CA LEU A 136 17.88 9.69 -1.00
C LEU A 136 18.45 10.32 0.27
N GLY A 137 19.34 9.58 0.96
CA GLY A 137 19.81 9.93 2.30
C GLY A 137 18.80 9.59 3.41
N GLY A 138 19.30 9.54 4.64
CA GLY A 138 18.53 9.06 5.79
C GLY A 138 17.29 9.90 6.13
N GLU A 139 17.39 11.22 6.00
CA GLU A 139 16.26 12.12 6.32
C GLU A 139 15.06 11.89 5.38
N ARG A 140 15.31 11.78 4.06
CA ARG A 140 14.25 11.42 3.08
C ARG A 140 13.69 10.04 3.36
N ALA A 141 14.54 9.07 3.69
CA ALA A 141 14.10 7.72 3.99
C ALA A 141 13.17 7.67 5.21
N VAL A 142 13.53 8.36 6.31
CA VAL A 142 12.67 8.47 7.50
C VAL A 142 11.33 9.13 7.15
N ALA A 143 11.38 10.28 6.44
CA ALA A 143 10.15 10.98 6.03
C ALA A 143 9.26 10.09 5.15
N GLY A 144 9.83 9.39 4.17
CA GLY A 144 9.09 8.47 3.30
C GLY A 144 8.44 7.31 4.05
N VAL A 145 9.13 6.73 5.04
CA VAL A 145 8.56 5.67 5.88
C VAL A 145 7.42 6.21 6.76
N VAL A 146 7.53 7.44 7.29
CA VAL A 146 6.43 8.08 8.03
C VAL A 146 5.24 8.37 7.11
N MET A 147 5.47 8.80 5.86
CA MET A 147 4.40 8.95 4.87
C MET A 147 3.69 7.62 4.60
N ALA A 148 4.45 6.53 4.44
CA ALA A 148 3.86 5.20 4.26
C ALA A 148 3.06 4.73 5.49
N LEU A 149 3.49 5.06 6.70
CA LEU A 149 2.78 4.73 7.94
C LEU A 149 1.43 5.44 8.04
N PHE A 150 1.28 6.60 7.41
CA PHE A 150 0.05 7.39 7.47
C PHE A 150 -0.62 7.57 6.09
N HIS A 151 -0.27 6.76 5.07
CA HIS A 151 -0.84 6.93 3.74
C HIS A 151 -2.37 6.77 3.72
N ASP A 152 -2.90 5.88 4.55
CA ASP A 152 -4.31 5.56 4.68
C ASP A 152 -5.00 6.21 5.90
N VAL A 153 -4.33 7.14 6.58
CA VAL A 153 -4.90 7.82 7.76
C VAL A 153 -6.21 8.56 7.46
N GLY A 154 -6.42 8.91 6.20
CA GLY A 154 -7.65 9.56 5.74
C GLY A 154 -8.90 8.69 5.85
N TYR A 155 -8.77 7.39 5.97
CA TYR A 155 -9.89 6.48 6.28
C TYR A 155 -10.35 6.60 7.74
N LEU A 156 -9.51 7.08 8.66
CA LEU A 156 -9.93 7.22 10.05
C LEU A 156 -11.00 8.30 10.20
N ARG A 157 -12.12 7.93 10.82
CA ARG A 157 -13.18 8.88 11.18
C ARG A 157 -12.70 9.78 12.31
N ARG A 158 -12.84 11.11 12.09
CA ARG A 158 -12.64 12.14 13.11
C ARG A 158 -13.93 12.32 13.93
N ALA A 159 -13.84 12.85 15.11
CA ALA A 159 -15.03 13.18 15.92
C ALA A 159 -16.02 14.12 15.23
N SER A 160 -15.53 14.93 14.25
CA SER A 160 -16.35 15.79 13.41
C SER A 160 -17.10 15.07 12.28
N ASP A 161 -16.71 13.84 11.94
CA ASP A 161 -17.25 13.08 10.79
C ASP A 161 -18.55 12.36 11.20
N SER A 162 -19.58 13.12 11.59
CA SER A 162 -20.85 12.59 12.12
C SER A 162 -21.75 11.94 11.07
N ALA A 163 -21.55 12.26 9.79
CA ALA A 163 -22.36 11.74 8.69
C ALA A 163 -21.92 10.35 8.23
N GLN A 164 -20.63 10.02 8.38
CA GLN A 164 -20.06 8.75 7.96
C GLN A 164 -20.11 7.73 9.09
N ARG A 165 -20.52 6.52 8.75
CA ARG A 165 -20.66 5.40 9.71
C ARG A 165 -19.49 4.44 9.64
N ASN A 166 -18.69 4.48 8.55
CA ASN A 166 -17.51 3.65 8.34
C ASN A 166 -16.46 4.44 7.55
N GLY A 167 -15.19 4.19 7.82
CA GLY A 167 -14.07 4.84 7.15
C GLY A 167 -14.05 4.62 5.65
N ALA A 168 -14.55 3.48 5.15
CA ALA A 168 -14.62 3.19 3.71
C ALA A 168 -15.48 4.20 2.93
N GLU A 169 -16.37 4.95 3.60
CA GLU A 169 -17.13 6.03 2.95
C GLU A 169 -16.23 7.19 2.49
N PHE A 170 -14.97 7.23 2.93
CA PHE A 170 -13.95 8.19 2.47
C PHE A 170 -13.09 7.70 1.30
N THR A 171 -13.36 6.54 0.72
CA THR A 171 -12.52 5.95 -0.37
C THR A 171 -12.20 6.96 -1.48
N ARG A 172 -13.09 7.90 -1.79
CA ARG A 172 -12.91 8.88 -2.87
C ARG A 172 -12.05 10.08 -2.50
N ASN A 173 -11.76 10.31 -1.22
CA ASN A 173 -11.02 11.49 -0.74
C ASN A 173 -10.06 11.17 0.42
N HIS A 174 -9.78 9.88 0.70
CA HIS A 174 -8.92 9.48 1.81
C HIS A 174 -7.48 10.01 1.66
N VAL A 175 -6.96 10.10 0.42
CA VAL A 175 -5.62 10.65 0.17
C VAL A 175 -5.58 12.14 0.52
N SER A 176 -6.54 12.92 0.03
CA SER A 176 -6.64 14.35 0.36
C SER A 176 -6.80 14.59 1.86
N ARG A 177 -7.57 13.74 2.57
CA ARG A 177 -7.69 13.78 4.04
C ARG A 177 -6.38 13.41 4.74
N GLY A 178 -5.63 12.45 4.17
CA GLY A 178 -4.29 12.08 4.62
C GLY A 178 -3.29 13.23 4.44
N VAL A 179 -3.35 13.94 3.32
CA VAL A 179 -2.56 15.15 3.06
C VAL A 179 -2.80 16.22 4.12
N GLU A 180 -4.08 16.52 4.43
CA GLU A 180 -4.42 17.48 5.49
C GLU A 180 -3.84 17.05 6.85
N PHE A 181 -3.93 15.76 7.16
CA PHE A 181 -3.35 15.22 8.39
C PHE A 181 -1.84 15.40 8.41
N LEU A 182 -1.11 14.97 7.38
CA LEU A 182 0.36 15.04 7.35
C LEU A 182 0.88 16.50 7.40
N LYS A 183 0.20 17.44 6.74
CA LYS A 183 0.54 18.87 6.83
C LYS A 183 0.55 19.37 8.28
N ALA A 184 -0.41 18.93 9.09
CA ALA A 184 -0.53 19.32 10.49
C ALA A 184 0.35 18.48 11.43
N TYR A 185 0.62 17.23 11.06
CA TYR A 185 1.29 16.25 11.92
C TYR A 185 2.82 16.30 11.82
N LEU A 186 3.38 16.36 10.61
CA LEU A 186 4.83 16.31 10.40
C LEU A 186 5.61 17.40 11.19
N PRO A 187 5.13 18.67 11.29
CA PRO A 187 5.79 19.67 12.14
C PRO A 187 5.86 19.27 13.61
N ARG A 188 4.88 18.53 14.12
CA ARG A 188 4.80 18.14 15.54
C ARG A 188 5.81 17.06 15.94
N ILE A 189 6.33 16.33 14.96
CA ILE A 189 7.32 15.27 15.17
C ILE A 189 8.71 15.63 14.63
N GLY A 190 8.96 16.91 14.32
CA GLY A 190 10.26 17.37 13.83
C GLY A 190 10.49 17.24 12.33
N LEU A 191 9.48 16.79 11.55
CA LEU A 191 9.55 16.63 10.10
C LEU A 191 8.81 17.74 9.33
N GLY A 192 8.71 18.94 9.89
CA GLY A 192 7.94 20.04 9.30
C GLY A 192 8.41 20.48 7.91
N ALA A 193 9.71 20.39 7.61
CA ALA A 193 10.24 20.68 6.29
C ALA A 193 9.70 19.76 5.19
N TRP A 194 9.25 18.53 5.56
CA TRP A 194 8.69 17.54 4.65
C TRP A 194 7.19 17.70 4.41
N ALA A 195 6.50 18.58 5.14
CA ALA A 195 5.05 18.72 5.02
C ALA A 195 4.56 19.14 3.60
N PRO A 196 5.24 20.09 2.91
CA PRO A 196 4.87 20.43 1.53
C PRO A 196 5.11 19.27 0.55
N VAL A 197 6.24 18.56 0.68
CA VAL A 197 6.59 17.41 -0.17
C VAL A 197 5.61 16.27 0.05
N ALA A 198 5.32 15.92 1.31
CA ALA A 198 4.37 14.87 1.67
C ALA A 198 2.97 15.12 1.07
N ALA A 199 2.57 16.39 0.96
CA ALA A 199 1.29 16.78 0.37
C ALA A 199 1.15 16.37 -1.11
N GLU A 200 2.25 16.36 -1.84
CA GLU A 200 2.27 15.90 -3.23
C GLU A 200 2.51 14.38 -3.30
N LEU A 201 3.50 13.86 -2.54
CA LEU A 201 3.91 12.47 -2.64
C LEU A 201 2.81 11.48 -2.23
N LEU A 202 1.94 11.84 -1.29
CA LEU A 202 0.87 10.96 -0.85
C LEU A 202 -0.10 10.60 -2.00
N HIS A 203 -0.27 11.47 -2.98
CA HIS A 203 -1.12 11.21 -4.15
C HIS A 203 -0.64 10.06 -5.04
N PHE A 204 0.63 9.62 -4.92
CA PHE A 204 1.10 8.43 -5.62
C PHE A 204 0.47 7.12 -5.11
N THR A 205 -0.12 7.09 -3.91
CA THR A 205 -0.80 5.91 -3.36
C THR A 205 -2.26 5.79 -3.82
N GLY A 206 -2.86 6.87 -4.34
CA GLY A 206 -4.28 6.90 -4.71
C GLY A 206 -4.56 7.11 -6.18
N TYR A 207 -5.85 7.36 -6.45
CA TYR A 207 -6.39 7.66 -7.78
C TYR A 207 -7.21 8.96 -7.78
N GLU A 208 -7.07 9.79 -6.74
CA GLU A 208 -7.77 11.08 -6.63
C GLU A 208 -7.22 12.12 -7.62
N ARG A 209 -5.91 12.03 -7.93
CA ARG A 209 -5.23 12.84 -8.93
C ARG A 209 -4.57 11.95 -9.97
N ALA A 210 -4.58 12.37 -11.23
CA ALA A 210 -3.83 11.68 -12.28
C ALA A 210 -2.31 11.86 -12.05
N LEU A 211 -1.51 10.82 -12.31
CA LEU A 211 -0.06 10.87 -12.06
C LEU A 211 0.63 12.08 -12.70
N PRO A 212 0.31 12.52 -13.95
CA PRO A 212 0.92 13.70 -14.55
C PRO A 212 0.56 15.03 -13.87
N GLU A 213 -0.47 15.05 -13.02
CA GLU A 213 -0.91 16.24 -12.27
C GLU A 213 -0.18 16.38 -10.92
N ILE A 214 0.60 15.37 -10.52
CA ILE A 214 1.40 15.39 -9.30
C ILE A 214 2.73 16.07 -9.63
N ILE A 215 2.92 17.29 -9.14
CA ILE A 215 4.10 18.10 -9.45
C ILE A 215 5.09 18.01 -8.30
N VAL A 216 6.29 17.52 -8.59
CA VAL A 216 7.38 17.36 -7.61
C VAL A 216 8.64 17.97 -8.20
N ASP A 217 9.17 19.02 -7.58
CA ASP A 217 10.30 19.80 -8.13
C ASP A 217 11.65 19.07 -7.99
N ASP A 218 11.92 18.44 -6.85
CA ASP A 218 13.17 17.68 -6.62
C ASP A 218 13.01 16.26 -7.19
N ALA A 219 13.90 15.88 -8.09
CA ALA A 219 13.85 14.56 -8.73
C ALA A 219 14.03 13.39 -7.74
N ARG A 220 14.74 13.59 -6.61
CA ARG A 220 14.87 12.57 -5.55
C ARG A 220 13.58 12.44 -4.75
N ASP A 221 12.86 13.55 -4.53
CA ASP A 221 11.54 13.52 -3.91
C ASP A 221 10.52 12.83 -4.85
N LEU A 222 10.62 13.04 -6.17
CA LEU A 222 9.82 12.29 -7.14
C LEU A 222 10.09 10.78 -7.04
N LYS A 223 11.37 10.37 -6.93
CA LYS A 223 11.71 8.94 -6.70
C LYS A 223 11.13 8.43 -5.39
N LEU A 224 11.15 9.24 -4.32
CA LEU A 224 10.51 8.88 -3.05
C LEU A 224 8.99 8.66 -3.22
N GLY A 225 8.32 9.50 -4.01
CA GLY A 225 6.90 9.32 -4.37
C GLY A 225 6.63 8.02 -5.15
N HIS A 226 7.49 7.71 -6.13
CA HIS A 226 7.41 6.45 -6.88
C HIS A 226 7.61 5.23 -5.96
N LEU A 227 8.54 5.30 -5.00
CA LEU A 227 8.75 4.26 -3.99
C LEU A 227 7.53 4.10 -3.08
N LEU A 228 6.91 5.21 -2.66
CA LEU A 228 5.71 5.21 -1.82
C LEU A 228 4.52 4.55 -2.53
N GLY A 229 4.21 4.97 -3.77
CA GLY A 229 3.15 4.35 -4.56
C GLY A 229 3.45 2.87 -4.90
N THR A 230 4.75 2.54 -5.13
CA THR A 230 5.17 1.15 -5.32
C THR A 230 4.94 0.32 -4.07
N ALA A 231 5.30 0.86 -2.87
CA ALA A 231 5.14 0.15 -1.60
C ALA A 231 3.70 -0.27 -1.36
N ASP A 232 2.76 0.66 -1.52
CA ASP A 232 1.34 0.38 -1.37
C ASP A 232 0.87 -0.73 -2.32
N MET A 233 1.17 -0.61 -3.61
CA MET A 233 0.71 -1.57 -4.61
C MET A 233 1.29 -2.97 -4.40
N ILE A 234 2.63 -3.09 -4.22
CA ILE A 234 3.25 -4.43 -4.16
C ILE A 234 3.02 -5.12 -2.82
N ALA A 235 2.89 -4.38 -1.70
CA ALA A 235 2.60 -4.98 -0.39
C ALA A 235 1.24 -5.70 -0.41
N GLN A 236 0.18 -5.00 -0.85
CA GLN A 236 -1.16 -5.58 -0.89
C GLN A 236 -1.28 -6.74 -1.88
N MET A 237 -0.78 -6.58 -3.13
CA MET A 237 -0.88 -7.62 -4.16
C MET A 237 -0.02 -8.85 -3.85
N ALA A 238 1.07 -8.70 -3.10
CA ALA A 238 1.93 -9.79 -2.63
C ALA A 238 1.41 -10.49 -1.37
N ASP A 239 0.44 -9.89 -0.65
CA ASP A 239 -0.12 -10.50 0.56
C ASP A 239 -0.61 -11.92 0.26
N ARG A 240 -0.26 -12.86 1.15
CA ARG A 240 -0.70 -14.25 1.04
C ARG A 240 -2.22 -14.39 0.95
N CYS A 241 -2.95 -13.51 1.62
CA CYS A 241 -4.41 -13.52 1.69
C CYS A 241 -5.07 -12.49 0.77
N TYR A 242 -4.32 -11.95 -0.20
CA TYR A 242 -4.80 -10.88 -1.09
C TYR A 242 -6.16 -11.22 -1.70
N LEU A 243 -6.31 -12.43 -2.24
CA LEU A 243 -7.52 -12.84 -2.94
C LEU A 243 -8.73 -12.97 -2.00
N GLU A 244 -8.52 -13.56 -0.82
CA GLU A 244 -9.57 -13.65 0.19
C GLU A 244 -9.92 -12.25 0.73
N LYS A 245 -8.93 -11.37 0.95
CA LYS A 245 -9.17 -9.98 1.34
C LYS A 245 -9.93 -9.20 0.26
N CYS A 246 -9.60 -9.38 -1.02
CA CYS A 246 -10.35 -8.76 -2.12
C CYS A 246 -11.82 -9.17 -2.09
N ARG A 247 -12.11 -10.49 -1.97
CA ARG A 247 -13.47 -11.03 -1.95
C ARG A 247 -14.27 -10.57 -0.74
N ASP A 248 -13.68 -10.67 0.47
CA ASP A 248 -14.42 -10.61 1.72
C ASP A 248 -14.36 -9.24 2.40
N ARG A 249 -13.37 -8.39 2.04
CA ARG A 249 -13.10 -7.12 2.71
C ARG A 249 -13.11 -5.93 1.76
N LEU A 250 -12.38 -6.00 0.64
CA LEU A 250 -12.30 -4.89 -0.31
C LEU A 250 -13.63 -4.64 -1.01
N TYR A 251 -14.33 -5.70 -1.42
CA TYR A 251 -15.64 -5.55 -2.05
C TYR A 251 -16.65 -4.82 -1.15
N PRO A 252 -16.85 -5.19 0.14
CA PRO A 252 -17.70 -4.41 1.05
C PRO A 252 -17.29 -2.95 1.17
N GLU A 253 -16.00 -2.65 1.24
CA GLU A 253 -15.51 -1.26 1.28
C GLU A 253 -15.78 -0.52 -0.02
N PHE A 254 -15.63 -1.18 -1.18
CA PHE A 254 -15.99 -0.59 -2.48
C PHE A 254 -17.48 -0.26 -2.58
N VAL A 255 -18.35 -1.06 -1.97
CA VAL A 255 -19.79 -0.73 -1.90
C VAL A 255 -19.99 0.51 -1.04
N LEU A 256 -19.39 0.57 0.15
CA LEU A 256 -19.55 1.71 1.06
C LEU A 256 -18.93 3.00 0.51
N GLY A 257 -17.76 2.92 -0.11
CA GLY A 257 -17.07 4.04 -0.75
C GLY A 257 -17.62 4.43 -2.12
N GLY A 258 -18.63 3.68 -2.62
CA GLY A 258 -19.26 3.93 -3.91
C GLY A 258 -18.43 3.51 -5.13
N SER A 259 -17.30 2.82 -4.94
CA SER A 259 -16.43 2.35 -6.03
C SER A 259 -16.98 1.11 -6.74
N ALA A 260 -17.88 0.36 -6.07
CA ALA A 260 -18.59 -0.77 -6.69
C ALA A 260 -19.62 -0.32 -7.76
N PHE A 261 -19.89 0.97 -7.84
CA PHE A 261 -20.85 1.56 -8.76
C PHE A 261 -20.16 2.63 -9.63
N GLY A 262 -20.69 2.82 -10.84
CA GLY A 262 -20.29 3.85 -11.80
C GLY A 262 -21.49 4.63 -12.29
N THR A 263 -21.20 5.55 -13.20
CA THR A 263 -22.22 6.25 -13.98
C THR A 263 -22.00 5.90 -15.45
N GLY A 264 -23.00 5.34 -16.08
CA GLY A 264 -23.01 5.04 -17.50
C GLY A 264 -22.98 6.31 -18.35
N ALA A 265 -22.73 6.15 -19.65
CA ALA A 265 -22.68 7.26 -20.59
C ALA A 265 -24.01 8.03 -20.71
N ASP A 266 -25.13 7.38 -20.39
CA ASP A 266 -26.50 7.94 -20.37
C ASP A 266 -26.89 8.53 -19.01
N GLY A 267 -25.96 8.57 -18.04
CA GLY A 267 -26.20 9.03 -16.68
C GLY A 267 -26.83 7.97 -15.77
N SER A 268 -27.11 6.76 -16.30
CA SER A 268 -27.64 5.65 -15.51
C SER A 268 -26.57 5.13 -14.53
N ARG A 269 -27.02 4.51 -13.44
CA ARG A 269 -26.13 3.83 -12.51
C ARG A 269 -25.64 2.52 -13.13
N GLU A 270 -24.34 2.34 -13.16
CA GLU A 270 -23.68 1.13 -13.61
C GLU A 270 -23.12 0.33 -12.43
N VAL A 271 -23.29 -0.99 -12.44
CA VAL A 271 -22.65 -1.87 -11.46
C VAL A 271 -21.29 -2.29 -11.99
N ARG A 272 -20.21 -1.81 -11.38
CA ARG A 272 -18.83 -2.20 -11.73
C ARG A 272 -18.45 -3.55 -11.13
N TYR A 273 -18.84 -3.76 -9.88
CA TYR A 273 -18.59 -5.00 -9.15
C TYR A 273 -19.88 -5.47 -8.48
N ALA A 274 -20.45 -6.55 -8.99
CA ALA A 274 -21.71 -7.10 -8.48
C ALA A 274 -21.51 -7.92 -7.19
N SER A 275 -20.31 -8.42 -6.95
CA SER A 275 -19.96 -9.24 -5.78
C SER A 275 -18.45 -9.30 -5.58
N GLY A 276 -18.01 -9.80 -4.41
CA GLY A 276 -16.59 -10.09 -4.20
C GLY A 276 -16.01 -11.13 -5.16
N LEU A 277 -16.83 -12.05 -5.66
CA LEU A 277 -16.39 -12.98 -6.71
C LEU A 277 -16.26 -12.29 -8.07
N ASP A 278 -17.12 -11.34 -8.36
CA ASP A 278 -17.02 -10.53 -9.57
C ASP A 278 -15.77 -9.63 -9.54
N LEU A 279 -15.49 -9.02 -8.39
CA LEU A 279 -14.22 -8.30 -8.16
C LEU A 279 -13.00 -9.19 -8.44
N LEU A 280 -13.03 -10.47 -7.98
CA LEU A 280 -11.95 -11.42 -8.26
C LEU A 280 -11.82 -11.77 -9.75
N ARG A 281 -12.92 -11.84 -10.50
CA ARG A 281 -12.84 -12.07 -11.95
C ARG A 281 -12.12 -10.95 -12.69
N GLN A 282 -12.24 -9.72 -12.20
CA GLN A 282 -11.60 -8.55 -12.80
C GLN A 282 -10.19 -8.28 -12.22
N THR A 283 -9.80 -8.95 -11.13
CA THR A 283 -8.50 -8.75 -10.47
C THR A 283 -7.29 -9.04 -11.38
N PRO A 284 -7.26 -10.07 -12.26
CA PRO A 284 -6.11 -10.28 -13.15
C PRO A 284 -5.86 -9.11 -14.09
N GLU A 285 -6.91 -8.52 -14.66
CA GLU A 285 -6.82 -7.35 -15.53
C GLU A 285 -6.34 -6.12 -14.75
N PHE A 286 -6.91 -5.89 -13.55
CA PHE A 286 -6.45 -4.81 -12.66
C PHE A 286 -4.96 -4.92 -12.35
N VAL A 287 -4.47 -6.11 -11.96
CA VAL A 287 -3.05 -6.32 -11.63
C VAL A 287 -2.16 -6.13 -12.86
N ALA A 288 -2.56 -6.64 -14.03
CA ALA A 288 -1.83 -6.47 -15.27
C ALA A 288 -1.73 -4.98 -15.67
N LYS A 289 -2.84 -4.25 -15.59
CA LYS A 289 -2.91 -2.82 -15.88
C LYS A 289 -2.07 -2.00 -14.89
N THR A 290 -2.21 -2.25 -13.60
CA THR A 290 -1.42 -1.58 -12.54
C THR A 290 0.07 -1.81 -12.75
N ARG A 291 0.48 -3.04 -13.10
CA ARG A 291 1.87 -3.36 -13.40
C ARG A 291 2.36 -2.59 -14.62
N ALA A 292 1.62 -2.63 -15.73
CA ALA A 292 2.03 -1.98 -16.97
C ALA A 292 2.07 -0.45 -16.88
N GLU A 293 1.01 0.17 -16.34
CA GLU A 293 0.85 1.63 -16.35
C GLU A 293 1.60 2.32 -15.21
N ARG A 294 1.52 1.78 -13.99
CA ARG A 294 2.15 2.40 -12.82
C ARG A 294 3.52 1.82 -12.51
N LEU A 295 3.62 0.52 -12.18
CA LEU A 295 4.88 -0.06 -11.71
C LEU A 295 5.97 -0.06 -12.78
N ASP A 296 5.66 -0.51 -14.00
CA ASP A 296 6.63 -0.61 -15.09
C ASP A 296 6.73 0.71 -15.88
N GLY A 297 5.60 1.39 -16.09
CA GLY A 297 5.50 2.65 -16.81
C GLY A 297 5.92 3.84 -15.95
N ALA A 298 4.98 4.47 -15.25
CA ALA A 298 5.20 5.75 -14.57
C ALA A 298 6.28 5.68 -13.47
N PHE A 299 6.38 4.57 -12.73
CA PHE A 299 7.39 4.40 -11.67
C PHE A 299 8.69 3.75 -12.16
N GLY A 300 8.81 3.43 -13.47
CA GLY A 300 10.05 3.01 -14.10
C GLY A 300 10.65 1.72 -13.52
N ARG A 301 9.83 0.79 -13.05
CA ARG A 301 10.25 -0.48 -12.41
C ARG A 301 11.09 -0.28 -11.15
N ILE A 302 10.86 0.81 -10.42
CA ILE A 302 11.66 1.14 -9.23
C ILE A 302 11.65 0.00 -8.17
N TYR A 303 10.61 -0.86 -8.16
CA TYR A 303 10.54 -2.05 -7.31
C TYR A 303 11.73 -3.01 -7.46
N ARG A 304 12.48 -2.93 -8.59
CA ARG A 304 13.66 -3.76 -8.81
C ARG A 304 14.80 -3.46 -7.84
N CYS A 305 14.78 -2.29 -7.20
CA CYS A 305 15.75 -1.96 -6.16
C CYS A 305 15.73 -2.97 -4.98
N LEU A 306 14.63 -3.70 -4.77
CA LEU A 306 14.55 -4.78 -3.79
C LEU A 306 15.49 -5.94 -4.10
N GLU A 307 15.91 -6.14 -5.36
CA GLU A 307 16.89 -7.15 -5.74
C GLU A 307 18.22 -6.97 -5.00
N ALA A 308 18.57 -5.73 -4.60
CA ALA A 308 19.76 -5.44 -3.80
C ALA A 308 19.67 -5.92 -2.33
N LEU A 309 18.46 -6.22 -1.85
CA LEU A 309 18.23 -6.73 -0.49
C LEU A 309 17.98 -8.24 -0.43
N PHE A 310 17.66 -8.85 -1.55
CA PHE A 310 17.18 -10.24 -1.63
C PHE A 310 17.99 -11.07 -2.64
N ASP A 311 19.30 -10.90 -2.67
CA ASP A 311 20.24 -11.70 -3.47
C ASP A 311 19.84 -11.80 -4.96
N GLY A 312 19.48 -10.66 -5.56
CA GLY A 312 19.07 -10.56 -6.97
C GLY A 312 17.64 -11.03 -7.24
N ARG A 313 16.85 -11.36 -6.22
CA ARG A 313 15.44 -11.77 -6.33
C ARG A 313 14.51 -10.66 -5.88
N ASN A 314 13.25 -10.72 -6.32
CA ASN A 314 12.20 -9.84 -5.81
C ASN A 314 11.02 -10.68 -5.26
N PRO A 315 11.00 -10.95 -3.93
CA PRO A 315 10.00 -11.82 -3.33
C PRO A 315 8.57 -11.28 -3.44
N TYR A 316 8.40 -9.94 -3.56
CA TYR A 316 7.08 -9.33 -3.77
C TYR A 316 6.52 -9.67 -5.15
N ILE A 317 7.30 -9.45 -6.21
CA ILE A 317 6.86 -9.76 -7.58
C ILE A 317 6.59 -11.26 -7.72
N GLU A 318 7.47 -12.11 -7.18
CA GLU A 318 7.26 -13.56 -7.16
C GLU A 318 5.96 -13.96 -6.43
N ALA A 319 5.59 -13.25 -5.37
CA ALA A 319 4.34 -13.53 -4.65
C ALA A 319 3.11 -13.04 -5.41
N ILE A 320 3.20 -11.87 -6.07
CA ILE A 320 2.15 -11.36 -6.96
C ILE A 320 1.88 -12.39 -8.08
N ASP A 321 2.93 -12.84 -8.75
CA ASP A 321 2.82 -13.81 -9.83
C ASP A 321 2.19 -15.13 -9.33
N ARG A 322 2.58 -15.61 -8.13
CA ARG A 322 1.95 -16.80 -7.51
C ARG A 322 0.47 -16.57 -7.18
N ASN A 323 0.10 -15.40 -6.66
CA ASN A 323 -1.30 -15.07 -6.37
C ASN A 323 -2.13 -15.06 -7.67
N MET A 324 -1.60 -14.48 -8.75
CA MET A 324 -2.30 -14.45 -10.05
C MET A 324 -2.42 -15.85 -10.68
N GLN A 325 -1.35 -16.64 -10.69
CA GLN A 325 -1.41 -18.04 -11.15
C GLN A 325 -2.42 -18.88 -10.35
N PHE A 326 -2.51 -18.63 -9.03
CA PHE A 326 -3.50 -19.29 -8.20
C PHE A 326 -4.92 -18.84 -8.54
N LEU A 327 -5.14 -17.53 -8.72
CA LEU A 327 -6.43 -16.99 -9.12
C LEU A 327 -6.89 -17.54 -10.49
N GLU A 328 -6.00 -17.60 -11.48
CA GLU A 328 -6.32 -18.19 -12.79
C GLU A 328 -6.78 -19.64 -12.68
N ARG A 329 -6.16 -20.44 -11.79
CA ARG A 329 -6.64 -21.82 -11.55
C ARG A 329 -8.02 -21.84 -10.94
N VAL A 330 -8.29 -20.95 -9.97
CA VAL A 330 -9.62 -20.83 -9.34
C VAL A 330 -10.66 -20.44 -10.37
N LEU A 331 -10.35 -19.45 -11.23
CA LEU A 331 -11.26 -18.96 -12.28
C LEU A 331 -11.57 -20.05 -13.33
N ARG A 332 -10.53 -20.77 -13.80
CA ARG A 332 -10.71 -21.85 -14.80
C ARG A 332 -11.49 -23.03 -14.28
N SER A 333 -11.34 -23.36 -12.99
CA SER A 333 -12.04 -24.51 -12.38
C SER A 333 -13.36 -24.12 -11.71
N GLU A 334 -13.68 -22.83 -11.64
CA GLU A 334 -14.79 -22.26 -10.88
C GLU A 334 -14.83 -22.73 -9.41
N SER A 335 -13.68 -23.16 -8.88
CA SER A 335 -13.58 -23.79 -7.58
C SER A 335 -13.27 -22.75 -6.47
N TRP A 336 -14.26 -21.90 -6.17
CA TRP A 336 -14.16 -20.85 -5.16
C TRP A 336 -13.79 -21.35 -3.75
N ARG A 337 -14.05 -22.62 -3.46
CA ARG A 337 -13.67 -23.28 -2.21
C ARG A 337 -12.17 -23.40 -2.01
N MET A 338 -11.37 -23.15 -3.04
CA MET A 338 -9.90 -23.06 -2.91
C MET A 338 -9.45 -21.80 -2.14
N LEU A 339 -10.26 -20.73 -2.16
CA LEU A 339 -10.06 -19.50 -1.41
C LEU A 339 -10.56 -19.67 0.02
N ARG A 340 -9.74 -20.31 0.88
CA ARG A 340 -10.12 -20.74 2.23
C ARG A 340 -9.27 -20.16 3.36
N ARG A 341 -8.32 -19.25 3.03
CA ARG A 341 -7.52 -18.59 4.07
C ARG A 341 -8.40 -17.60 4.83
N THR A 342 -8.16 -17.52 6.13
CA THR A 342 -8.83 -16.55 7.00
C THR A 342 -7.78 -15.55 7.47
N PRO A 343 -7.67 -14.38 6.80
CA PRO A 343 -6.74 -13.35 7.21
C PRO A 343 -7.15 -12.78 8.58
N PRO A 344 -6.18 -12.54 9.50
CA PRO A 344 -6.47 -11.90 10.77
C PRO A 344 -7.05 -10.50 10.52
N LEU A 345 -8.00 -10.09 11.34
CA LEU A 345 -8.56 -8.74 11.34
C LEU A 345 -7.77 -7.85 12.31
N SER A 346 -7.40 -6.66 11.87
CA SER A 346 -6.60 -5.73 12.66
C SER A 346 -7.25 -4.34 12.75
N THR A 347 -8.48 -4.32 13.27
CA THR A 347 -9.33 -3.13 13.46
C THR A 347 -9.43 -2.73 14.91
N ALA A 348 -9.95 -1.51 15.19
CA ALA A 348 -10.16 -1.03 16.56
C ALA A 348 -11.29 -1.79 17.27
N SER A 349 -12.33 -2.23 16.53
CA SER A 349 -13.42 -3.04 17.07
C SER A 349 -13.37 -4.48 16.53
N PRO A 350 -13.60 -5.50 17.35
CA PRO A 350 -13.72 -6.89 16.91
C PRO A 350 -14.92 -7.11 15.98
N ASP A 351 -15.96 -6.29 16.07
CA ASP A 351 -17.21 -6.42 15.31
C ASP A 351 -17.17 -5.68 13.95
N ALA A 352 -16.00 -5.14 13.56
CA ALA A 352 -15.87 -4.33 12.34
C ALA A 352 -16.35 -5.07 11.09
N MET A 353 -16.10 -6.38 10.96
CA MET A 353 -16.58 -7.18 9.82
C MET A 353 -18.10 -7.26 9.74
N ASP A 354 -18.77 -7.52 10.86
CA ASP A 354 -20.24 -7.64 10.91
C ASP A 354 -20.89 -6.26 10.71
N THR A 355 -20.31 -5.22 11.31
CA THR A 355 -20.73 -3.83 11.08
C THR A 355 -20.61 -3.45 9.61
N THR A 356 -19.46 -3.70 8.98
CA THR A 356 -19.23 -3.41 7.56
C THR A 356 -20.21 -4.14 6.66
N ARG A 357 -20.46 -5.44 6.91
CA ARG A 357 -21.46 -6.22 6.15
C ARG A 357 -22.86 -5.67 6.30
N THR A 358 -23.28 -5.31 7.51
CA THR A 358 -24.60 -4.73 7.78
C THR A 358 -24.77 -3.39 7.05
N LEU A 359 -23.75 -2.54 7.10
CA LEU A 359 -23.74 -1.26 6.39
C LEU A 359 -23.77 -1.45 4.88
N MET A 360 -23.01 -2.41 4.34
CA MET A 360 -22.99 -2.76 2.93
C MET A 360 -24.38 -3.20 2.45
N ILE A 361 -25.03 -4.14 3.15
CA ILE A 361 -26.39 -4.60 2.81
C ILE A 361 -27.35 -3.41 2.81
N SER A 362 -27.32 -2.58 3.85
CA SER A 362 -28.16 -1.38 3.96
C SER A 362 -27.89 -0.38 2.82
N SER A 363 -26.64 -0.25 2.38
CA SER A 363 -26.25 0.61 1.26
C SER A 363 -26.84 0.08 -0.06
N ILE A 364 -26.67 -1.21 -0.33
CA ILE A 364 -27.23 -1.87 -1.53
C ILE A 364 -28.76 -1.72 -1.55
N THR A 365 -29.44 -2.04 -0.45
CA THR A 365 -30.91 -1.96 -0.37
C THR A 365 -31.40 -0.53 -0.64
N ARG A 366 -30.77 0.48 -0.08
CA ARG A 366 -31.14 1.89 -0.35
C ARG A 366 -30.89 2.29 -1.81
N THR A 367 -29.82 1.78 -2.39
CA THR A 367 -29.43 2.06 -3.77
C THR A 367 -30.51 1.59 -4.76
N TRP A 368 -31.15 0.44 -4.50
CA TRP A 368 -32.19 -0.16 -5.37
C TRP A 368 -33.64 0.17 -4.97
N ALA A 369 -33.85 0.81 -3.81
CA ALA A 369 -35.19 1.23 -3.38
C ALA A 369 -35.57 2.63 -3.90
N THR A 370 -34.64 3.35 -4.54
CA THR A 370 -34.85 4.70 -5.10
C THR A 370 -35.02 4.72 -6.62
N ASP A 371 -35.00 3.56 -7.26
CA ASP A 371 -35.37 3.34 -8.64
C ASP A 371 -36.77 2.70 -8.71
#